data_81bc1eef965d3e4d8db30e93374fed73
#
_entry.id   81bc1eef965d3e4d8db30e93374fed73
#
_cell.length_a   1.000
_cell.length_b   1.000
_cell.length_c   1.000
_cell.angle_alpha   90.00
_cell.angle_beta   90.00
_cell.angle_gamma   90.00
#
_symmetry.space_group_name_H-M   'P 1'
#
loop_
_entity.id
_entity.type
_entity.pdbx_description
1 polymer ?
#
loop_
_entity_poly.entity_id
_entity_poly.type
_entity_poly.pdbx_seq_one_letter_code
_entity_poly.pdbx_strand_id
1 'polypeptide(L)'
;SLSEFYASSSRKRHLSATALGEYLRCPKSFYYKYIENIHDKDVDESVSISNMTFGEVYHEIMQHLYTPYEGKLVHENDITTLKQDVYNDQYWAQLKPLEKLLGDELAEKVIRNCVYTTLEHDQKVVPFEYYKSELGTSRTLHIPSLQQDLSFFGKIDRVDVKSNHMR
;
A
#
# COMPACT_ATOMS: atom_id res chain seq x y z
N SER A 1 23.27 19.56 2.36
CA SER A 1 22.34 19.42 1.20
C SER A 1 21.70 18.05 1.19
N LEU A 2 20.61 17.88 0.43
CA LEU A 2 19.96 16.58 0.22
C LEU A 2 20.94 15.52 -0.28
N SER A 3 21.84 15.93 -1.17
CA SER A 3 22.88 15.09 -1.72
C SER A 3 23.86 14.59 -0.66
N GLU A 4 24.28 15.43 0.26
CA GLU A 4 25.17 15.05 1.37
C GLU A 4 24.47 14.09 2.33
N PHE A 5 23.18 14.32 2.61
CA PHE A 5 22.43 13.48 3.51
C PHE A 5 22.20 12.05 2.97
N TYR A 6 21.94 11.93 1.66
CA TYR A 6 21.72 10.62 1.03
C TYR A 6 23.01 9.96 0.50
N ALA A 7 24.09 10.71 0.29
CA ALA A 7 25.35 10.17 -0.21
C ALA A 7 26.38 9.85 0.89
N SER A 8 26.35 10.56 2.03
CA SER A 8 27.43 10.52 3.03
C SER A 8 27.32 9.45 4.09
N SER A 9 26.30 8.59 4.08
CA SER A 9 26.16 7.59 5.12
C SER A 9 26.60 6.21 4.66
N SER A 10 27.39 5.53 5.47
CA SER A 10 27.69 4.10 5.42
C SER A 10 26.43 3.20 5.49
N ARG A 11 25.25 3.78 5.73
CA ARG A 11 23.94 3.18 5.57
C ARG A 11 23.29 3.75 4.31
N LYS A 12 23.07 2.91 3.30
CA LYS A 12 22.26 3.27 2.12
C LYS A 12 20.91 3.79 2.59
N ARG A 13 20.70 5.10 2.50
CA ARG A 13 19.40 5.71 2.75
C ARG A 13 18.62 5.70 1.45
N HIS A 14 17.40 5.18 1.50
CA HIS A 14 16.52 5.13 0.36
C HIS A 14 15.49 6.25 0.46
N LEU A 15 15.25 6.92 -0.64
CA LEU A 15 14.19 7.91 -0.74
C LEU A 15 12.87 7.19 -1.07
N SER A 16 11.88 7.29 -0.19
CA SER A 16 10.54 6.76 -0.46
C SER A 16 9.75 7.69 -1.38
N ALA A 17 8.73 7.14 -2.05
CA ALA A 17 7.80 7.94 -2.86
C ALA A 17 7.12 9.04 -2.03
N THR A 18 6.74 8.74 -0.79
CA THR A 18 6.15 9.69 0.15
C THR A 18 7.13 10.81 0.50
N ALA A 19 8.38 10.47 0.78
CA ALA A 19 9.42 11.46 1.10
C ALA A 19 9.72 12.36 -0.10
N LEU A 20 9.77 11.79 -1.31
CA LEU A 20 9.91 12.56 -2.54
C LEU A 20 8.72 13.50 -2.77
N GLY A 21 7.49 13.00 -2.58
CA GLY A 21 6.27 13.82 -2.66
C GLY A 21 6.29 15.00 -1.68
N GLU A 22 6.71 14.77 -0.43
CA GLU A 22 6.85 15.82 0.57
C GLU A 22 7.90 16.87 0.16
N TYR A 23 9.03 16.42 -0.39
CA TYR A 23 10.06 17.34 -0.90
C TYR A 23 9.54 18.22 -2.04
N LEU A 24 8.81 17.64 -2.98
CA LEU A 24 8.24 18.37 -4.12
C LEU A 24 7.15 19.36 -3.66
N ARG A 25 6.37 19.01 -2.63
CA ARG A 25 5.36 19.86 -2.05
C ARG A 25 5.94 21.01 -1.23
N CYS A 26 6.87 20.72 -0.34
CA CYS A 26 7.51 21.68 0.54
C CYS A 26 8.90 21.19 0.99
N PRO A 27 9.99 21.67 0.38
CA PRO A 27 11.37 21.29 0.77
C PRO A 27 11.68 21.56 2.24
N LYS A 28 11.08 22.60 2.83
CA LYS A 28 11.27 22.95 4.24
C LYS A 28 10.62 21.93 5.17
N SER A 29 9.39 21.48 4.86
CA SER A 29 8.71 20.43 5.61
C SER A 29 9.47 19.11 5.52
N PHE A 30 9.92 18.76 4.30
CA PHE A 30 10.78 17.59 4.11
C PHE A 30 12.03 17.66 4.99
N TYR A 31 12.73 18.81 5.03
CA TYR A 31 13.93 18.99 5.84
C TYR A 31 13.66 18.69 7.31
N TYR A 32 12.65 19.31 7.90
CA TYR A 32 12.32 19.07 9.31
C TYR A 32 11.93 17.63 9.58
N LYS A 33 11.09 17.04 8.73
CA LYS A 33 10.54 15.70 8.95
C LYS A 33 11.56 14.59 8.72
N TYR A 34 12.33 14.65 7.65
CA TYR A 34 13.20 13.54 7.21
C TYR A 34 14.70 13.75 7.51
N ILE A 35 15.15 15.00 7.72
CA ILE A 35 16.54 15.31 8.02
C ILE A 35 16.73 15.55 9.52
N GLU A 36 15.93 16.46 10.09
CA GLU A 36 15.98 16.80 11.51
C GLU A 36 15.16 15.85 12.38
N ASN A 37 14.35 14.98 11.77
CA ASN A 37 13.47 14.02 12.44
C ASN A 37 12.51 14.69 13.45
N ILE A 38 12.04 15.89 13.10
CA ILE A 38 11.05 16.63 13.87
C ILE A 38 9.68 16.24 13.32
N HIS A 39 8.91 15.51 14.12
CA HIS A 39 7.53 15.19 13.82
C HIS A 39 6.61 16.14 14.59
N ASP A 40 5.53 16.59 13.96
CA ASP A 40 4.46 17.24 14.70
C ASP A 40 3.99 16.26 15.77
N LYS A 41 3.91 16.71 17.02
CA LYS A 41 3.23 15.91 18.05
C LYS A 41 1.80 15.78 17.57
N ASP A 42 1.37 14.52 17.42
CA ASP A 42 0.01 14.21 17.01
C ASP A 42 -0.95 15.06 17.84
N VAL A 43 -1.64 15.94 17.13
CA VAL A 43 -2.77 16.69 17.69
C VAL A 43 -3.77 15.62 18.06
N ASP A 44 -4.15 15.56 19.33
CA ASP A 44 -5.11 14.67 19.95
C ASP A 44 -6.03 14.00 18.89
N GLU A 45 -5.72 12.76 18.53
CA GLU A 45 -6.61 11.96 17.72
C GLU A 45 -7.84 11.64 18.58
N SER A 46 -8.81 12.54 18.50
CA SER A 46 -10.16 12.19 18.93
C SER A 46 -10.53 10.87 18.26
N VAL A 47 -10.83 9.86 19.02
CA VAL A 47 -11.36 8.50 18.80
C VAL A 47 -11.88 8.12 17.39
N SER A 48 -11.47 8.79 16.33
CA SER A 48 -11.82 8.46 14.96
C SER A 48 -10.69 7.68 14.30
N ILE A 49 -11.05 6.60 13.62
CA ILE A 49 -10.10 5.79 12.84
C ILE A 49 -9.41 6.69 11.83
N SER A 50 -8.07 6.71 11.87
CA SER A 50 -7.30 7.51 10.95
C SER A 50 -7.44 6.98 9.51
N ASN A 51 -7.33 7.87 8.52
CA ASN A 51 -7.31 7.47 7.10
C ASN A 51 -6.19 6.46 6.80
N MET A 52 -5.11 6.51 7.58
CA MET A 52 -4.00 5.56 7.46
C MET A 52 -4.40 4.17 7.94
N THR A 53 -5.03 4.06 9.10
CA THR A 53 -5.56 2.78 9.64
C THR A 53 -6.58 2.17 8.69
N PHE A 54 -7.48 3.00 8.14
CA PHE A 54 -8.47 2.56 7.15
C PHE A 54 -7.80 1.96 5.91
N GLY A 55 -6.77 2.63 5.36
CA GLY A 55 -6.00 2.13 4.22
C GLY A 55 -5.28 0.82 4.53
N GLU A 56 -4.63 0.72 5.69
CA GLU A 56 -3.96 -0.51 6.13
C GLU A 56 -4.92 -1.70 6.21
N VAL A 57 -6.07 -1.52 6.85
CA VAL A 57 -7.08 -2.58 6.99
C VAL A 57 -7.57 -3.05 5.61
N TYR A 58 -7.85 -2.11 4.71
CA TYR A 58 -8.27 -2.43 3.36
C TYR A 58 -7.20 -3.26 2.61
N HIS A 59 -5.94 -2.82 2.64
CA HIS A 59 -4.84 -3.53 1.96
C HIS A 59 -4.60 -4.92 2.55
N GLU A 60 -4.64 -5.07 3.87
CA GLU A 60 -4.47 -6.35 4.55
C GLU A 60 -5.60 -7.33 4.22
N ILE A 61 -6.85 -6.86 4.11
CA ILE A 61 -7.98 -7.70 3.70
C ILE A 61 -7.80 -8.13 2.23
N MET A 62 -7.47 -7.22 1.34
CA MET A 62 -7.22 -7.55 -0.07
C MET A 62 -6.08 -8.56 -0.20
N GLN A 63 -4.99 -8.37 0.52
CA GLN A 63 -3.89 -9.33 0.58
C GLN A 63 -4.37 -10.70 1.07
N HIS A 64 -5.12 -10.75 2.17
CA HIS A 64 -5.65 -11.99 2.72
C HIS A 64 -6.48 -12.76 1.70
N LEU A 65 -7.39 -12.08 1.01
CA LEU A 65 -8.28 -12.67 0.01
C LEU A 65 -7.50 -13.25 -1.18
N TYR A 66 -6.44 -12.58 -1.63
CA TYR A 66 -5.67 -13.00 -2.80
C TYR A 66 -4.48 -13.89 -2.51
N THR A 67 -4.02 -14.01 -1.26
CA THR A 67 -2.89 -14.89 -0.88
C THR A 67 -3.02 -16.34 -1.40
N PRO A 68 -4.20 -16.99 -1.40
CA PRO A 68 -4.35 -18.34 -1.94
C PRO A 68 -4.10 -18.44 -3.46
N TYR A 69 -4.12 -17.31 -4.16
CA TYR A 69 -3.96 -17.20 -5.61
C TYR A 69 -2.56 -16.73 -6.02
N GLU A 70 -1.62 -16.52 -5.09
CA GLU A 70 -0.26 -16.07 -5.43
C GLU A 70 0.41 -17.02 -6.42
N GLY A 71 0.91 -16.48 -7.54
CA GLY A 71 1.49 -17.22 -8.66
C GLY A 71 0.48 -18.03 -9.48
N LYS A 72 -0.82 -17.79 -9.35
CA LYS A 72 -1.86 -18.51 -10.06
C LYS A 72 -2.71 -17.61 -10.95
N LEU A 73 -3.27 -18.21 -11.99
CA LEU A 73 -4.25 -17.55 -12.83
C LEU A 73 -5.60 -17.46 -12.09
N VAL A 74 -6.11 -16.26 -11.97
CA VAL A 74 -7.41 -15.95 -11.37
C VAL A 74 -8.45 -15.89 -12.46
N HIS A 75 -9.56 -16.62 -12.29
CA HIS A 75 -10.68 -16.72 -13.21
C HIS A 75 -11.93 -16.06 -12.62
N GLU A 76 -12.97 -15.93 -13.45
CA GLU A 76 -14.24 -15.34 -13.03
C GLU A 76 -14.89 -16.08 -11.85
N ASN A 77 -14.80 -17.41 -11.84
CA ASN A 77 -15.36 -18.22 -10.74
C ASN A 77 -14.65 -17.96 -9.41
N ASP A 78 -13.33 -17.70 -9.45
CA ASP A 78 -12.56 -17.38 -8.25
C ASP A 78 -13.03 -16.05 -7.67
N ILE A 79 -13.19 -15.02 -8.51
CA ILE A 79 -13.72 -13.72 -8.07
C ILE A 79 -15.14 -13.85 -7.54
N THR A 80 -15.97 -14.70 -8.16
CA THR A 80 -17.32 -14.96 -7.67
C THR A 80 -17.30 -15.56 -6.27
N THR A 81 -16.40 -16.50 -6.01
CA THR A 81 -16.19 -17.10 -4.67
C THR A 81 -15.72 -16.04 -3.66
N LEU A 82 -14.72 -15.24 -4.01
CA LEU A 82 -14.25 -14.16 -3.13
C LEU A 82 -15.37 -13.16 -2.79
N LYS A 83 -16.23 -12.82 -3.75
CA LYS A 83 -17.41 -11.96 -3.51
C LYS A 83 -18.39 -12.59 -2.53
N GLN A 84 -18.62 -13.90 -2.64
CA GLN A 84 -19.48 -14.63 -1.69
C GLN A 84 -18.88 -14.64 -0.28
N ASP A 85 -17.56 -14.85 -0.16
CA ASP A 85 -16.85 -14.79 1.12
C ASP A 85 -16.97 -13.42 1.77
N VAL A 86 -16.81 -12.35 1.01
CA VAL A 86 -16.97 -10.97 1.50
C VAL A 86 -18.40 -10.71 1.99
N TYR A 87 -19.42 -11.30 1.39
CA TYR A 87 -20.82 -11.19 1.85
C TYR A 87 -21.17 -12.12 2.99
N ASN A 88 -20.38 -13.16 3.25
CA ASN A 88 -20.59 -14.08 4.36
C ASN A 88 -20.18 -13.41 5.68
N ASP A 89 -21.15 -13.09 6.53
CA ASP A 89 -20.89 -12.39 7.79
C ASP A 89 -20.00 -13.18 8.75
N GLN A 90 -20.08 -14.52 8.76
CA GLN A 90 -19.21 -15.36 9.58
C GLN A 90 -17.75 -15.33 9.09
N TYR A 91 -17.56 -15.37 7.78
CA TYR A 91 -16.21 -15.25 7.20
C TYR A 91 -15.65 -13.86 7.45
N TRP A 92 -16.44 -12.82 7.16
CA TRP A 92 -16.04 -11.43 7.33
C TRP A 92 -15.61 -11.12 8.77
N ALA A 93 -16.40 -11.50 9.76
CA ALA A 93 -16.12 -11.26 11.18
C ALA A 93 -14.85 -11.95 11.70
N GLN A 94 -14.31 -12.94 10.98
CA GLN A 94 -13.07 -13.63 11.35
C GLN A 94 -11.81 -12.97 10.81
N LEU A 95 -11.94 -11.92 9.99
CA LEU A 95 -10.79 -11.23 9.41
C LEU A 95 -10.07 -10.40 10.46
N LYS A 96 -8.88 -10.83 10.86
CA LYS A 96 -8.05 -10.16 11.87
C LYS A 96 -7.82 -8.68 11.62
N PRO A 97 -7.63 -8.19 10.37
CA PRO A 97 -7.45 -6.76 10.14
C PRO A 97 -8.58 -5.87 10.69
N LEU A 98 -9.80 -6.40 10.80
CA LEU A 98 -10.95 -5.66 11.32
C LEU A 98 -10.79 -5.27 12.82
N GLU A 99 -9.98 -5.99 13.58
CA GLU A 99 -9.69 -5.65 14.97
C GLU A 99 -9.11 -4.23 15.12
N LYS A 100 -8.40 -3.75 14.10
CA LYS A 100 -7.84 -2.39 14.06
C LYS A 100 -8.90 -1.29 13.99
N LEU A 101 -10.13 -1.65 13.62
CA LEU A 101 -11.25 -0.70 13.54
C LEU A 101 -11.91 -0.45 14.91
N LEU A 102 -11.46 -1.14 15.95
CA LEU A 102 -11.93 -0.95 17.34
C LEU A 102 -13.47 -1.01 17.49
N GLY A 103 -14.15 -1.75 16.61
CA GLY A 103 -15.60 -1.92 16.61
C GLY A 103 -16.37 -0.78 15.92
N ASP A 104 -15.72 0.05 15.12
CA ASP A 104 -16.40 1.05 14.29
C ASP A 104 -17.16 0.37 13.13
N GLU A 105 -18.45 0.13 13.35
CA GLU A 105 -19.32 -0.53 12.37
C GLU A 105 -19.47 0.24 11.07
N LEU A 106 -19.35 1.57 11.10
CA LEU A 106 -19.45 2.39 9.89
C LEU A 106 -18.19 2.21 9.04
N ALA A 107 -17.01 2.30 9.65
CA ALA A 107 -15.74 2.06 8.97
C ALA A 107 -15.69 0.64 8.40
N GLU A 108 -16.15 -0.36 9.15
CA GLU A 108 -16.22 -1.75 8.69
C GLU A 108 -17.12 -1.89 7.45
N LYS A 109 -18.32 -1.32 7.45
CA LYS A 109 -19.24 -1.33 6.30
C LYS A 109 -18.63 -0.65 5.08
N VAL A 110 -17.95 0.48 5.28
CA VAL A 110 -17.30 1.20 4.18
C VAL A 110 -16.16 0.38 3.59
N ILE A 111 -15.28 -0.23 4.42
CA ILE A 111 -14.21 -1.10 3.95
C ILE A 111 -14.77 -2.30 3.18
N ARG A 112 -15.81 -2.96 3.72
CA ARG A 112 -16.47 -4.09 3.05
C ARG A 112 -16.96 -3.71 1.67
N ASN A 113 -17.57 -2.54 1.54
CA ASN A 113 -18.02 -2.03 0.26
C ASN A 113 -16.86 -1.71 -0.69
N CYS A 114 -15.76 -1.13 -0.20
CA CYS A 114 -14.55 -0.88 -0.99
C CYS A 114 -13.95 -2.19 -1.53
N VAL A 115 -13.80 -3.20 -0.67
CA VAL A 115 -13.32 -4.53 -1.06
C VAL A 115 -14.21 -5.14 -2.13
N TYR A 116 -15.53 -5.11 -1.93
CA TYR A 116 -16.48 -5.64 -2.89
C TYR A 116 -16.40 -4.93 -4.24
N THR A 117 -16.35 -3.60 -4.24
CA THR A 117 -16.22 -2.80 -5.48
C THR A 117 -14.93 -3.12 -6.24
N THR A 118 -13.85 -3.39 -5.51
CA THR A 118 -12.59 -3.82 -6.13
C THR A 118 -12.72 -5.18 -6.78
N LEU A 119 -13.38 -6.14 -6.12
CA LEU A 119 -13.67 -7.45 -6.71
C LEU A 119 -14.59 -7.36 -7.94
N GLU A 120 -15.55 -6.43 -7.95
CA GLU A 120 -16.37 -6.16 -9.16
C GLU A 120 -15.55 -5.61 -10.32
N HIS A 121 -14.55 -4.77 -10.03
CA HIS A 121 -13.61 -4.31 -11.05
C HIS A 121 -12.77 -5.48 -11.55
N ASP A 122 -12.23 -6.30 -10.65
CA ASP A 122 -11.39 -7.45 -10.99
C ASP A 122 -12.16 -8.48 -11.85
N GLN A 123 -13.44 -8.67 -11.56
CA GLN A 123 -14.33 -9.54 -12.37
C GLN A 123 -14.43 -9.09 -13.85
N LYS A 124 -14.27 -7.80 -14.13
CA LYS A 124 -14.30 -7.27 -15.49
C LYS A 124 -12.97 -7.46 -16.23
N VAL A 125 -11.90 -7.73 -15.52
CA VAL A 125 -10.54 -7.79 -16.08
C VAL A 125 -9.93 -9.20 -16.07
N VAL A 126 -10.57 -10.18 -15.45
CA VAL A 126 -10.13 -11.59 -15.51
C VAL A 126 -10.13 -12.11 -16.97
N PRO A 127 -9.28 -13.11 -17.31
CA PRO A 127 -8.29 -13.74 -16.44
C PRO A 127 -7.02 -12.90 -16.29
N PHE A 128 -6.41 -12.97 -15.12
CA PHE A 128 -5.07 -12.41 -14.85
C PHE A 128 -4.31 -13.34 -13.88
N GLU A 129 -2.99 -13.34 -13.94
CA GLU A 129 -2.15 -13.99 -12.94
C GLU A 129 -1.94 -13.01 -11.77
N TYR A 130 -2.34 -13.42 -10.58
CA TYR A 130 -2.00 -12.68 -9.36
C TYR A 130 -0.56 -13.01 -8.97
N TYR A 131 0.35 -12.09 -9.28
CA TYR A 131 1.77 -12.35 -9.07
C TYR A 131 2.15 -12.22 -7.59
N LYS A 132 1.89 -11.06 -7.00
CA LYS A 132 2.25 -10.79 -5.60
C LYS A 132 1.58 -9.53 -5.06
N SER A 133 1.34 -9.53 -3.73
CA SER A 133 1.06 -8.31 -2.97
C SER A 133 2.29 -7.84 -2.20
N GLU A 134 2.28 -6.58 -1.80
CA GLU A 134 3.26 -5.98 -0.91
C GLU A 134 4.70 -6.13 -1.42
N LEU A 135 4.88 -6.00 -2.74
CA LEU A 135 6.17 -6.19 -3.40
C LEU A 135 7.10 -5.01 -3.14
N GLY A 136 8.12 -5.21 -2.30
CA GLY A 136 9.19 -4.24 -2.11
C GLY A 136 10.04 -4.13 -3.38
N THR A 137 10.25 -2.91 -3.86
CA THR A 137 11.12 -2.62 -5.00
C THR A 137 12.09 -1.51 -4.67
N SER A 138 13.29 -1.58 -5.23
CA SER A 138 14.28 -0.52 -5.10
C SER A 138 14.95 -0.25 -6.44
N ARG A 139 15.27 1.01 -6.70
CA ARG A 139 15.99 1.42 -7.90
C ARG A 139 16.97 2.54 -7.59
N THR A 140 18.18 2.43 -8.12
CA THR A 140 19.17 3.48 -8.05
C THR A 140 19.19 4.23 -9.37
N LEU A 141 19.08 5.56 -9.30
CA LEU A 141 19.18 6.47 -10.44
C LEU A 141 20.43 7.33 -10.30
N HIS A 142 21.24 7.38 -11.34
CA HIS A 142 22.33 8.34 -11.44
C HIS A 142 21.78 9.72 -11.78
N ILE A 143 22.12 10.74 -10.99
CA ILE A 143 21.73 12.13 -11.23
C ILE A 143 22.95 12.90 -11.76
N PRO A 144 23.07 13.10 -13.08
CA PRO A 144 24.28 13.68 -13.68
C PRO A 144 24.62 15.07 -13.15
N SER A 145 23.63 15.91 -12.87
CA SER A 145 23.82 17.26 -12.35
C SER A 145 24.41 17.30 -10.93
N LEU A 146 24.28 16.21 -10.18
CA LEU A 146 24.81 16.06 -8.82
C LEU A 146 26.03 15.14 -8.77
N GLN A 147 26.34 14.45 -9.88
CA GLN A 147 27.34 13.37 -9.96
C GLN A 147 27.19 12.32 -8.86
N GLN A 148 25.95 11.99 -8.53
CA GLN A 148 25.60 11.10 -7.43
C GLN A 148 24.49 10.15 -7.80
N ASP A 149 24.49 9.00 -7.12
CA ASP A 149 23.46 8.00 -7.22
C ASP A 149 22.45 8.17 -6.08
N LEU A 150 21.17 8.25 -6.41
CA LEU A 150 20.09 8.24 -5.44
C LEU A 150 19.36 6.90 -5.51
N SER A 151 19.21 6.27 -4.36
CA SER A 151 18.45 5.03 -4.23
C SER A 151 17.03 5.31 -3.78
N PHE A 152 16.07 4.81 -4.57
CA PHE A 152 14.65 4.89 -4.29
C PHE A 152 14.17 3.54 -3.79
N PHE A 153 13.25 3.58 -2.85
CA PHE A 153 12.54 2.41 -2.37
C PHE A 153 11.04 2.66 -2.44
N GLY A 154 10.31 1.66 -2.89
CA GLY A 154 8.86 1.66 -2.91
C GLY A 154 8.30 0.28 -2.59
N LYS A 155 7.06 0.24 -2.15
CA LYS A 155 6.27 -0.96 -1.95
C LYS A 155 5.08 -0.88 -2.88
N ILE A 156 4.85 -1.94 -3.65
CA ILE A 156 3.73 -2.03 -4.58
C ILE A 156 2.68 -2.91 -3.92
N ASP A 157 1.49 -2.35 -3.69
CA ASP A 157 0.43 -3.04 -2.95
C ASP A 157 -0.01 -4.33 -3.62
N ARG A 158 -0.08 -4.34 -4.97
CA ARG A 158 -0.48 -5.50 -5.76
C ARG A 158 0.16 -5.48 -7.15
N VAL A 159 0.57 -6.65 -7.63
CA VAL A 159 1.09 -6.86 -8.99
C VAL A 159 0.32 -7.99 -9.65
N ASP A 160 -0.30 -7.69 -10.80
CA ASP A 160 -0.96 -8.65 -11.67
C ASP A 160 -0.26 -8.71 -13.02
N VAL A 161 -0.29 -9.89 -13.65
CA VAL A 161 0.23 -10.11 -14.99
C VAL A 161 -0.93 -10.49 -15.93
N LYS A 162 -1.08 -9.74 -16.99
CA LYS A 162 -2.07 -10.03 -18.04
C LYS A 162 -1.40 -10.07 -19.40
N SER A 163 -1.48 -11.21 -20.07
CA SER A 163 -0.94 -11.41 -21.42
C SER A 163 0.53 -10.93 -21.57
N ASN A 164 1.40 -11.35 -20.64
CA ASN A 164 2.82 -10.94 -20.54
C ASN A 164 3.07 -9.45 -20.21
N HIS A 165 2.07 -8.69 -19.82
CA HIS A 165 2.24 -7.33 -19.32
C HIS A 165 1.92 -7.27 -17.82
N MET A 166 2.88 -6.77 -17.01
CA MET A 166 2.61 -6.44 -15.60
C MET A 166 1.73 -5.18 -15.53
N ARG A 167 0.82 -5.18 -14.61
CA ARG A 167 -0.01 -4.03 -14.23
C ARG A 167 0.32 -3.56 -12.83
#